data_703b422a710f4d46da348ef683beada6
#
_entry.id   703b422a710f4d46da348ef683beada6
#
_cell.length_a   1.000
_cell.length_b   1.000
_cell.length_c   1.000
_cell.angle_alpha   90.00
_cell.angle_beta   90.00
_cell.angle_gamma   90.00
#
_symmetry.space_group_name_H-M   'P 1'
#
loop_
_entity.id
_entity.type
_entity.pdbx_description
1 polymer ?
#
loop_
_entity_poly.entity_id
_entity_poly.type
_entity_poly.pdbx_seq_one_letter_code
_entity_poly.pdbx_strand_id
1 'polypeptide(L)'
;MRVDFHIHTQKCKSGDSPKRKISPKDFIKKMDENNVVMCAITNHNKFCKEEFQEILDSDPNFSIFPGIELDILMDENKHYHTIVICDPSEMKQFYETFDNDNNRDYDKFSLEYQDFINKVKEFSNEKIMIIPHFLDKDKKRAFTIKDKDKLISDLKDYVVILEPG
;
A
#
# COMPACT_ATOMS: atom_id res chain seq x y z
N MET A 1 19.19 -9.06 -7.98
CA MET A 1 18.38 -7.82 -8.05
C MET A 1 16.94 -8.21 -7.74
N ARG A 2 16.36 -7.64 -6.72
CA ARG A 2 15.00 -7.95 -6.23
C ARG A 2 14.17 -6.67 -6.11
N VAL A 3 12.89 -6.76 -6.43
CA VAL A 3 11.88 -5.73 -6.20
C VAL A 3 10.85 -6.28 -5.22
N ASP A 4 10.42 -5.46 -4.24
CA ASP A 4 9.44 -5.87 -3.23
C ASP A 4 8.50 -4.69 -2.92
N PHE A 5 7.28 -4.75 -3.42
CA PHE A 5 6.27 -3.70 -3.26
C PHE A 5 5.23 -4.00 -2.18
N HIS A 6 5.44 -5.05 -1.37
CA HIS A 6 4.51 -5.42 -0.32
C HIS A 6 5.26 -5.68 1.01
N ILE A 7 5.65 -4.60 1.68
CA ILE A 7 6.43 -4.69 2.92
C ILE A 7 5.70 -3.99 4.06
N HIS A 8 5.56 -4.71 5.18
CA HIS A 8 5.05 -4.15 6.42
C HIS A 8 6.20 -3.97 7.41
N THR A 9 6.37 -2.75 7.89
CA THR A 9 7.38 -2.38 8.89
C THR A 9 6.79 -2.21 10.28
N GLN A 10 5.47 -1.98 10.38
CA GLN A 10 4.78 -1.74 11.64
C GLN A 10 3.57 -2.66 11.80
N LYS A 11 3.23 -2.95 13.05
CA LYS A 11 1.95 -3.52 13.43
C LYS A 11 0.91 -2.40 13.51
N CYS A 12 -0.01 -2.33 12.56
CA CYS A 12 -1.07 -1.33 12.51
C CYS A 12 -2.42 -1.88 12.98
N LYS A 13 -2.69 -3.15 12.72
CA LYS A 13 -3.91 -3.83 13.13
C LYS A 13 -3.67 -4.85 14.23
N SER A 14 -4.69 -5.17 15.01
CA SER A 14 -4.63 -6.20 16.06
C SER A 14 -4.23 -7.58 15.51
N GLY A 15 -4.71 -7.92 14.32
CA GLY A 15 -4.41 -9.16 13.60
C GLY A 15 -3.01 -9.23 12.98
N ASP A 16 -2.27 -8.13 12.94
CA ASP A 16 -0.92 -8.11 12.41
C ASP A 16 0.06 -8.87 13.30
N SER A 17 1.06 -9.49 12.68
CA SER A 17 2.13 -10.15 13.42
C SER A 17 2.83 -9.17 14.36
N PRO A 18 3.02 -9.52 15.65
CA PRO A 18 3.78 -8.68 16.59
C PRO A 18 5.24 -8.49 16.16
N LYS A 19 5.74 -9.30 15.23
CA LYS A 19 7.08 -9.18 14.64
C LYS A 19 7.19 -8.06 13.60
N ARG A 20 6.07 -7.46 13.18
CA ARG A 20 6.04 -6.30 12.29
C ARG A 20 6.41 -5.03 13.08
N LYS A 21 7.64 -4.97 13.53
CA LYS A 21 8.25 -3.79 14.15
C LYS A 21 9.72 -3.82 13.83
N ILE A 22 10.12 -3.00 12.90
CA ILE A 22 11.51 -2.90 12.46
C ILE A 22 11.94 -1.42 12.52
N SER A 23 13.16 -1.16 12.99
CA SER A 23 13.70 0.20 12.92
C SER A 23 14.11 0.54 11.48
N PRO A 24 14.12 1.84 11.08
CA PRO A 24 14.63 2.27 9.77
C PRO A 24 16.02 1.72 9.46
N LYS A 25 16.93 1.74 10.43
CA LYS A 25 18.28 1.19 10.28
C LYS A 25 18.27 -0.33 9.98
N ASP A 26 17.48 -1.10 10.72
CA ASP A 26 17.39 -2.56 10.49
C ASP A 26 16.66 -2.88 9.20
N PHE A 27 15.71 -2.04 8.80
CA PHE A 27 15.04 -2.14 7.51
C PHE A 27 16.04 -1.97 6.37
N ILE A 28 16.83 -0.89 6.36
CA ILE A 28 17.86 -0.63 5.34
C ILE A 28 18.83 -1.82 5.26
N LYS A 29 19.35 -2.25 6.42
CA LYS A 29 20.24 -3.41 6.47
C LYS A 29 19.64 -4.66 5.85
N LYS A 30 18.37 -4.95 6.14
CA LYS A 30 17.67 -6.11 5.55
C LYS A 30 17.50 -6.00 4.04
N MET A 31 17.19 -4.81 3.53
CA MET A 31 17.05 -4.59 2.08
C MET A 31 18.39 -4.82 1.37
N ASP A 32 19.49 -4.31 1.92
CA ASP A 32 20.84 -4.52 1.39
C ASP A 32 21.24 -6.00 1.42
N GLU A 33 21.07 -6.69 2.55
CA GLU A 33 21.39 -8.12 2.70
C GLU A 33 20.61 -9.01 1.71
N ASN A 34 19.39 -8.59 1.32
CA ASN A 34 18.55 -9.33 0.37
C ASN A 34 18.69 -8.84 -1.08
N ASN A 35 19.62 -7.93 -1.36
CA ASN A 35 19.84 -7.34 -2.69
C ASN A 35 18.56 -6.73 -3.29
N VAL A 36 17.74 -6.09 -2.45
CA VAL A 36 16.56 -5.33 -2.88
C VAL A 36 17.04 -4.03 -3.50
N VAL A 37 16.60 -3.72 -4.69
CA VAL A 37 16.96 -2.49 -5.43
C VAL A 37 15.81 -1.49 -5.49
N MET A 38 14.59 -1.98 -5.25
CA MET A 38 13.38 -1.15 -5.28
C MET A 38 12.33 -1.77 -4.34
N CYS A 39 11.70 -0.94 -3.51
CA CYS A 39 10.66 -1.42 -2.61
C CYS A 39 9.62 -0.34 -2.28
N ALA A 40 8.50 -0.77 -1.69
CA ALA A 40 7.52 0.11 -1.08
C ALA A 40 7.16 -0.38 0.34
N ILE A 41 7.00 0.56 1.26
CA ILE A 41 6.44 0.27 2.58
C ILE A 41 4.93 0.44 2.49
N THR A 42 4.19 -0.62 2.80
CA THR A 42 2.74 -0.72 2.59
C THR A 42 2.04 -1.25 3.83
N ASN A 43 2.18 -0.53 4.94
CA ASN A 43 1.52 -0.92 6.19
C ASN A 43 -0.02 -0.86 6.04
N HIS A 44 -0.73 -1.71 6.81
CA HIS A 44 -2.19 -1.78 6.76
C HIS A 44 -2.85 -0.45 7.16
N ASN A 45 -3.59 0.15 6.24
CA ASN A 45 -4.38 1.37 6.41
C ASN A 45 -3.59 2.58 6.94
N LYS A 46 -2.25 2.51 6.92
CA LYS A 46 -1.37 3.51 7.49
C LYS A 46 -0.16 3.80 6.62
N PHE A 47 0.08 5.07 6.34
CA PHE A 47 1.33 5.56 5.78
C PHE A 47 2.16 6.25 6.88
N CYS A 48 3.21 5.57 7.36
CA CYS A 48 4.08 6.10 8.41
C CYS A 48 5.07 7.12 7.84
N LYS A 49 4.62 8.36 7.67
CA LYS A 49 5.37 9.43 7.00
C LYS A 49 6.73 9.68 7.65
N GLU A 50 6.78 9.71 8.99
CA GLU A 50 8.01 9.97 9.76
C GLU A 50 9.03 8.85 9.54
N GLU A 51 8.61 7.59 9.61
CA GLU A 51 9.46 6.42 9.34
C GLU A 51 9.98 6.43 7.90
N PHE A 52 9.11 6.73 6.95
CA PHE A 52 9.48 6.82 5.54
C PHE A 52 10.53 7.92 5.31
N GLN A 53 10.35 9.09 5.92
CA GLN A 53 11.30 10.20 5.82
C GLN A 53 12.64 9.86 6.44
N GLU A 54 12.66 9.21 7.62
CA GLU A 54 13.90 8.78 8.30
C GLU A 54 14.70 7.79 7.42
N ILE A 55 14.02 6.90 6.70
CA ILE A 55 14.68 5.98 5.76
C ILE A 55 15.28 6.77 4.58
N LEU A 56 14.53 7.70 4.00
CA LEU A 56 15.01 8.54 2.89
C LEU A 56 16.24 9.37 3.31
N ASP A 57 16.20 9.99 4.49
CA ASP A 57 17.28 10.82 5.01
C ASP A 57 18.56 10.02 5.31
N SER A 58 18.42 8.69 5.41
CA SER A 58 19.57 7.77 5.59
C SER A 58 20.27 7.40 4.27
N ASP A 59 19.84 7.97 3.15
CA ASP A 59 20.39 7.77 1.80
C ASP A 59 20.61 6.27 1.45
N PRO A 60 19.53 5.45 1.40
CA PRO A 60 19.64 4.02 1.14
C PRO A 60 20.12 3.72 -0.29
N ASN A 61 20.85 2.60 -0.47
CA ASN A 61 21.35 2.14 -1.77
C ASN A 61 20.25 1.55 -2.69
N PHE A 62 18.97 1.73 -2.37
CA PHE A 62 17.82 1.26 -3.12
C PHE A 62 16.75 2.35 -3.24
N SER A 63 15.88 2.23 -4.26
CA SER A 63 14.73 3.12 -4.39
C SER A 63 13.61 2.68 -3.46
N ILE A 64 13.07 3.63 -2.68
CA ILE A 64 11.93 3.41 -1.79
C ILE A 64 10.77 4.30 -2.19
N PHE A 65 9.55 3.72 -2.23
CA PHE A 65 8.33 4.39 -2.60
C PHE A 65 7.35 4.48 -1.43
N PRO A 66 6.66 5.62 -1.26
CA PRO A 66 5.54 5.70 -0.32
C PRO A 66 4.41 4.77 -0.77
N GLY A 67 3.87 4.01 0.17
CA GLY A 67 2.79 3.08 -0.11
C GLY A 67 1.90 2.83 1.09
N ILE A 68 0.75 2.24 0.85
CA ILE A 68 -0.24 1.84 1.85
C ILE A 68 -0.98 0.60 1.37
N GLU A 69 -1.28 -0.35 2.24
CA GLU A 69 -2.23 -1.43 1.97
C GLU A 69 -3.59 -1.07 2.56
N LEU A 70 -4.55 -0.77 1.71
CA LEU A 70 -5.89 -0.33 2.11
C LEU A 70 -6.88 -1.50 2.17
N ASP A 71 -7.74 -1.50 3.19
CA ASP A 71 -8.99 -2.25 3.17
C ASP A 71 -10.02 -1.48 2.35
N ILE A 72 -10.49 -2.06 1.26
CA ILE A 72 -11.50 -1.49 0.39
C ILE A 72 -12.83 -2.23 0.60
N LEU A 73 -13.89 -1.50 0.91
CA LEU A 73 -15.25 -2.02 1.01
C LEU A 73 -15.95 -1.89 -0.34
N MET A 74 -16.17 -3.02 -1.03
CA MET A 74 -16.79 -3.05 -2.35
C MET A 74 -18.32 -3.06 -2.27
N ASP A 75 -18.86 -3.78 -1.29
CA ASP A 75 -20.26 -3.81 -0.90
C ASP A 75 -20.37 -4.20 0.59
N GLU A 76 -21.59 -4.20 1.17
CA GLU A 76 -21.83 -4.34 2.62
C GLU A 76 -21.03 -5.44 3.33
N ASN A 77 -20.51 -6.44 2.60
CA ASN A 77 -19.84 -7.60 3.17
C ASN A 77 -18.54 -8.01 2.48
N LYS A 78 -18.07 -7.24 1.49
CA LYS A 78 -16.88 -7.58 0.71
C LYS A 78 -15.76 -6.57 0.93
N HIS A 79 -14.78 -7.00 1.69
CA HIS A 79 -13.54 -6.25 1.92
C HIS A 79 -12.42 -6.83 1.07
N TYR A 80 -11.68 -5.97 0.40
CA TYR A 80 -10.53 -6.32 -0.41
C TYR A 80 -9.29 -5.55 0.05
N HIS A 81 -8.13 -6.18 -0.03
CA HIS A 81 -6.86 -5.51 0.16
C HIS A 81 -6.34 -4.98 -1.17
N THR A 82 -5.88 -3.76 -1.15
CA THR A 82 -5.28 -3.10 -2.31
C THR A 82 -4.08 -2.27 -1.88
N ILE A 83 -2.94 -2.55 -2.47
CA ILE A 83 -1.76 -1.73 -2.29
C ILE A 83 -1.85 -0.53 -3.23
N VAL A 84 -1.55 0.64 -2.69
CA VAL A 84 -1.39 1.88 -3.44
C VAL A 84 0.01 2.39 -3.20
N ILE A 85 0.72 2.69 -4.27
CA ILE A 85 2.09 3.21 -4.23
C ILE A 85 2.14 4.49 -5.05
N CYS A 86 2.85 5.50 -4.58
CA CYS A 86 3.02 6.72 -5.34
C CYS A 86 4.49 7.08 -5.55
N ASP A 87 4.72 7.97 -6.51
CA ASP A 87 6.01 8.63 -6.70
C ASP A 87 6.38 9.42 -5.42
N PRO A 88 7.63 9.36 -4.94
CA PRO A 88 8.06 10.11 -3.77
C PRO A 88 7.79 11.62 -3.83
N SER A 89 7.74 12.22 -5.02
CA SER A 89 7.39 13.63 -5.18
C SER A 89 5.97 13.98 -4.73
N GLU A 90 5.07 12.98 -4.71
CA GLU A 90 3.67 13.13 -4.31
C GLU A 90 3.42 12.73 -2.84
N MET A 91 4.45 12.43 -2.06
CA MET A 91 4.34 11.92 -0.69
C MET A 91 3.43 12.76 0.21
N LYS A 92 3.50 14.09 0.09
CA LYS A 92 2.65 14.99 0.90
C LYS A 92 1.18 14.82 0.56
N GLN A 93 0.83 14.88 -0.73
CA GLN A 93 -0.54 14.67 -1.18
C GLN A 93 -1.02 13.26 -0.82
N PHE A 94 -0.16 12.26 -0.98
CA PHE A 94 -0.47 10.87 -0.64
C PHE A 94 -0.87 10.71 0.83
N TYR A 95 -0.10 11.31 1.75
CA TYR A 95 -0.45 11.33 3.17
C TYR A 95 -1.79 12.03 3.42
N GLU A 96 -1.98 13.23 2.85
CA GLU A 96 -3.20 14.02 3.00
C GLU A 96 -4.44 13.29 2.45
N THR A 97 -4.29 12.53 1.36
CA THR A 97 -5.40 11.80 0.73
C THR A 97 -5.74 10.51 1.47
N PHE A 98 -4.74 9.73 1.90
CA PHE A 98 -4.98 8.37 2.39
C PHE A 98 -4.80 8.19 3.90
N ASP A 99 -4.06 9.02 4.62
CA ASP A 99 -3.75 8.81 6.04
C ASP A 99 -3.65 10.09 6.91
N ASN A 100 -4.42 11.13 6.63
CA ASN A 100 -4.41 12.38 7.40
C ASN A 100 -5.23 12.34 8.69
N ASP A 101 -5.91 11.24 9.02
CA ASP A 101 -6.73 11.09 10.22
C ASP A 101 -5.91 10.45 11.35
N ASN A 102 -5.39 11.29 12.25
CA ASN A 102 -4.62 10.86 13.40
C ASN A 102 -5.41 10.03 14.45
N ASN A 103 -6.74 10.02 14.36
CA ASN A 103 -7.63 9.29 15.27
C ASN A 103 -8.18 8.00 14.64
N ARG A 104 -7.65 7.59 13.49
CA ARG A 104 -8.12 6.42 12.76
C ARG A 104 -7.99 5.14 13.58
N ASP A 105 -9.10 4.44 13.74
CA ASP A 105 -9.12 3.05 14.22
C ASP A 105 -8.75 2.11 13.06
N TYR A 106 -7.49 1.76 12.94
CA TYR A 106 -6.98 0.95 11.83
C TYR A 106 -7.59 -0.45 11.75
N ASP A 107 -8.11 -0.99 12.85
CA ASP A 107 -8.79 -2.29 12.87
C ASP A 107 -10.18 -2.25 12.20
N LYS A 108 -10.86 -1.10 12.28
CA LYS A 108 -12.21 -0.92 11.75
C LYS A 108 -12.25 -0.13 10.46
N PHE A 109 -11.13 0.51 10.11
CA PHE A 109 -11.07 1.35 8.91
C PHE A 109 -11.21 0.49 7.65
N SER A 110 -12.11 0.92 6.79
CA SER A 110 -12.18 0.53 5.39
C SER A 110 -12.62 1.73 4.56
N LEU A 111 -12.11 1.81 3.35
CA LEU A 111 -12.46 2.86 2.41
C LEU A 111 -13.52 2.33 1.45
N GLU A 112 -14.65 3.05 1.33
CA GLU A 112 -15.66 2.72 0.33
C GLU A 112 -15.04 2.71 -1.08
N TYR A 113 -15.44 1.73 -1.90
CA TYR A 113 -14.85 1.55 -3.24
C TYR A 113 -14.90 2.83 -4.08
N GLN A 114 -16.04 3.54 -4.09
CA GLN A 114 -16.14 4.76 -4.88
C GLN A 114 -15.25 5.89 -4.37
N ASP A 115 -15.09 6.00 -3.05
CA ASP A 115 -14.18 6.97 -2.44
C ASP A 115 -12.73 6.60 -2.76
N PHE A 116 -12.38 5.31 -2.76
CA PHE A 116 -11.09 4.84 -3.21
C PHE A 116 -10.78 5.28 -4.65
N ILE A 117 -11.71 5.03 -5.58
CA ILE A 117 -11.56 5.44 -6.98
C ILE A 117 -11.39 6.95 -7.11
N ASN A 118 -12.19 7.73 -6.38
CA ASN A 118 -12.10 9.20 -6.39
C ASN A 118 -10.74 9.68 -5.88
N LYS A 119 -10.25 9.11 -4.78
CA LYS A 119 -8.94 9.45 -4.19
C LYS A 119 -7.77 9.08 -5.12
N VAL A 120 -7.82 7.95 -5.78
CA VAL A 120 -6.81 7.57 -6.78
C VAL A 120 -6.77 8.59 -7.93
N LYS A 121 -7.94 9.07 -8.37
CA LYS A 121 -8.08 10.05 -9.46
C LYS A 121 -7.61 11.47 -9.11
N GLU A 122 -7.30 11.74 -7.85
CA GLU A 122 -6.62 12.99 -7.46
C GLU A 122 -5.16 13.05 -7.93
N PHE A 123 -4.57 11.88 -8.26
CA PHE A 123 -3.19 11.77 -8.74
C PHE A 123 -3.12 11.64 -10.26
N SER A 124 -2.04 12.14 -10.85
CA SER A 124 -1.69 11.80 -12.22
C SER A 124 -1.46 10.28 -12.36
N ASN A 125 -1.94 9.69 -13.44
CA ASN A 125 -1.83 8.26 -13.71
C ASN A 125 -0.36 7.76 -13.78
N GLU A 126 0.59 8.66 -14.06
CA GLU A 126 2.02 8.37 -14.08
C GLU A 126 2.65 8.36 -12.67
N LYS A 127 1.93 8.88 -11.66
CA LYS A 127 2.44 9.12 -10.32
C LYS A 127 1.92 8.13 -9.27
N ILE A 128 1.00 7.26 -9.65
CA ILE A 128 0.38 6.30 -8.74
C ILE A 128 0.25 4.92 -9.40
N MET A 129 0.47 3.88 -8.62
CA MET A 129 0.34 2.49 -9.04
C MET A 129 -0.56 1.75 -8.05
N ILE A 130 -1.43 0.89 -8.56
CA ILE A 130 -2.39 0.11 -7.77
C ILE A 130 -2.09 -1.38 -7.93
N ILE A 131 -1.98 -2.10 -6.82
CA ILE A 131 -1.74 -3.54 -6.79
C ILE A 131 -2.85 -4.21 -5.95
N PRO A 132 -3.98 -4.58 -6.54
CA PRO A 132 -5.03 -5.30 -5.82
C PRO A 132 -4.60 -6.75 -5.57
N HIS A 133 -4.89 -7.25 -4.38
CA HIS A 133 -4.77 -8.68 -4.10
C HIS A 133 -5.80 -9.45 -4.93
N PHE A 134 -5.36 -10.41 -5.74
CA PHE A 134 -6.21 -11.12 -6.69
C PHE A 134 -6.10 -12.63 -6.53
N LEU A 135 -7.27 -13.31 -6.48
CA LEU A 135 -7.41 -14.78 -6.47
C LEU A 135 -6.57 -15.53 -5.42
N ASP A 136 -6.27 -14.94 -4.30
CA ASP A 136 -5.71 -15.72 -3.19
C ASP A 136 -6.79 -16.64 -2.62
N LYS A 137 -6.69 -17.95 -2.93
CA LYS A 137 -7.66 -18.97 -2.52
C LYS A 137 -7.81 -19.08 -1.00
N ASP A 138 -6.79 -18.68 -0.26
CA ASP A 138 -6.73 -18.74 1.20
C ASP A 138 -7.10 -17.40 1.86
N LYS A 139 -7.17 -16.31 1.10
CA LYS A 139 -7.48 -14.97 1.63
C LYS A 139 -8.90 -14.56 1.25
N LYS A 140 -9.76 -14.45 2.25
CA LYS A 140 -11.14 -13.93 2.12
C LYS A 140 -11.23 -12.48 1.58
N ARG A 141 -10.09 -11.83 1.33
CA ARG A 141 -9.97 -10.40 0.99
C ARG A 141 -9.32 -10.15 -0.37
N ALA A 142 -9.35 -11.13 -1.26
CA ALA A 142 -8.86 -10.97 -2.64
C ALA A 142 -10.00 -10.70 -3.61
N PHE A 143 -9.75 -9.82 -4.59
CA PHE A 143 -10.73 -9.47 -5.62
C PHE A 143 -11.18 -10.70 -6.41
N THR A 144 -12.49 -10.82 -6.63
CA THR A 144 -13.04 -11.78 -7.58
C THR A 144 -12.77 -11.32 -9.02
N ILE A 145 -12.96 -12.22 -9.99
CA ILE A 145 -12.81 -11.88 -11.42
C ILE A 145 -13.69 -10.69 -11.79
N LYS A 146 -14.96 -10.70 -11.38
CA LYS A 146 -15.93 -9.62 -11.68
C LYS A 146 -15.52 -8.29 -11.07
N ASP A 147 -15.10 -8.30 -9.80
CA ASP A 147 -14.74 -7.08 -9.08
C ASP A 147 -13.41 -6.51 -9.60
N LYS A 148 -12.48 -7.39 -10.02
CA LYS A 148 -11.25 -7.01 -10.73
C LYS A 148 -11.55 -6.30 -12.05
N ASP A 149 -12.46 -6.86 -12.86
CA ASP A 149 -12.81 -6.28 -14.17
C ASP A 149 -13.43 -4.89 -14.00
N LYS A 150 -14.23 -4.70 -12.93
CA LYS A 150 -14.75 -3.39 -12.55
C LYS A 150 -13.62 -2.43 -12.19
N LEU A 151 -12.68 -2.83 -11.33
CA LEU A 151 -11.53 -2.01 -10.93
C LEU A 151 -10.69 -1.58 -12.13
N ILE A 152 -10.35 -2.52 -13.02
CA ILE A 152 -9.58 -2.24 -14.25
C ILE A 152 -10.34 -1.26 -15.16
N SER A 153 -11.66 -1.41 -15.29
CA SER A 153 -12.48 -0.50 -16.08
C SER A 153 -12.50 0.92 -15.49
N ASP A 154 -12.64 1.04 -14.16
CA ASP A 154 -12.73 2.32 -13.46
C ASP A 154 -11.40 3.07 -13.43
N LEU A 155 -10.27 2.34 -13.49
CA LEU A 155 -8.89 2.82 -13.46
C LEU A 155 -8.11 2.50 -14.75
N LYS A 156 -8.77 2.44 -15.90
CA LYS A 156 -8.19 2.01 -17.19
C LYS A 156 -6.95 2.81 -17.63
N ASP A 157 -6.85 4.05 -17.20
CA ASP A 157 -5.75 4.96 -17.54
C ASP A 157 -4.59 4.90 -16.53
N TYR A 158 -4.72 4.10 -15.48
CA TYR A 158 -3.76 3.94 -14.38
C TYR A 158 -2.98 2.62 -14.49
N VAL A 159 -1.81 2.59 -13.88
CA VAL A 159 -1.04 1.34 -13.76
C VAL A 159 -1.68 0.46 -12.69
N VAL A 160 -2.29 -0.64 -13.12
CA VAL A 160 -2.88 -1.67 -12.24
C VAL A 160 -2.11 -2.98 -12.44
N ILE A 161 -1.41 -3.42 -11.40
CA ILE A 161 -0.63 -4.67 -11.41
C ILE A 161 -1.39 -5.69 -10.56
N LEU A 162 -1.71 -6.84 -11.15
CA LEU A 162 -2.37 -7.92 -10.42
C LEU A 162 -1.32 -8.75 -9.68
N GLU A 163 -1.39 -8.76 -8.37
CA GLU A 163 -0.59 -9.68 -7.56
C GLU A 163 -1.22 -11.07 -7.63
N PRO A 164 -0.55 -12.08 -8.23
CA PRO A 164 -1.04 -13.44 -8.19
C PRO A 164 -0.95 -13.96 -6.76
N GLY A 165 -2.05 -14.46 -6.24
CA GLY A 165 -2.10 -15.11 -4.93
C GLY A 165 -1.41 -16.48 -4.92
#